data_6a921fd83b53f7faca89db848ec0163e
#
_entry.id   6a921fd83b53f7faca89db848ec0163e
#
_cell.length_a   1.000
_cell.length_b   1.000
_cell.length_c   1.000
_cell.angle_alpha   90.00
_cell.angle_beta   90.00
_cell.angle_gamma   90.00
#
_symmetry.space_group_name_H-M   'P 1'
#
loop_
_entity.id
_entity.type
_entity.pdbx_description
1 polymer ?
#
loop_
_entity_poly.entity_id
_entity_poly.type
_entity_poly.pdbx_seq_one_letter_code
_entity_poly.pdbx_strand_id
1 'polypeptide(L)'
;MPKRPSLMLAFLATPAVALALFMAASTPAEAGCSKRVVLYDASWCPYCRQVRAILARNNILYTRRDATTPTVQAEMKARFGNTSVPRTLVGGVLVNGVNEAQIKKLCRS
;
A
#
# COMPACT_ATOMS: atom_id res chain seq x y z
N MET A 1 -31.52 31.69 45.23
CA MET A 1 -31.19 31.48 44.78
C MET A 1 -30.78 30.91 43.90
N PRO A 2 -30.71 30.85 43.58
CA PRO A 2 -30.34 30.28 42.76
C PRO A 2 -29.64 29.71 42.25
N LYS A 3 -29.36 29.48 41.91
CA LYS A 3 -28.74 29.09 41.46
C LYS A 3 -28.50 28.27 40.87
N ARG A 4 -28.35 27.91 40.51
CA ARG A 4 -28.12 27.18 40.10
C ARG A 4 -27.97 26.78 39.04
N PRO A 5 -27.86 26.85 38.58
CA PRO A 5 -27.97 26.50 37.45
C PRO A 5 -26.94 26.25 36.78
N SER A 6 -26.49 26.53 36.47
CA SER A 6 -25.48 26.40 36.00
C SER A 6 -25.00 25.32 35.70
N LEU A 7 -24.83 24.88 35.88
CA LEU A 7 -24.34 23.85 35.81
C LEU A 7 -24.45 23.21 34.67
N MET A 8 -25.02 23.10 34.18
CA MET A 8 -25.24 22.41 33.20
C MET A 8 -24.41 22.51 32.14
N LEU A 9 -23.67 23.16 32.12
CA LEU A 9 -22.86 23.37 31.13
C LEU A 9 -21.93 22.40 30.93
N ALA A 10 -21.55 21.78 31.69
CA ALA A 10 -20.54 20.85 31.58
C ALA A 10 -20.77 19.87 30.49
N PHE A 11 -21.90 19.54 30.31
CA PHE A 11 -22.08 18.58 29.39
C PHE A 11 -21.74 19.01 28.06
N LEU A 12 -21.61 20.09 27.80
CA LEU A 12 -21.32 20.46 26.51
C LEU A 12 -20.07 19.89 26.03
N ALA A 13 -19.16 19.64 26.78
CA ALA A 13 -17.88 19.16 26.34
C ALA A 13 -17.89 17.77 25.79
N THR A 14 -18.80 17.01 26.19
CA THR A 14 -18.78 15.65 25.76
C THR A 14 -18.83 15.42 24.29
N PRO A 15 -19.60 16.10 23.52
CA PRO A 15 -19.64 15.82 22.11
C PRO A 15 -18.31 15.99 21.44
N ALA A 16 -17.55 16.89 21.89
CA ALA A 16 -16.27 17.11 21.28
C ALA A 16 -15.36 15.92 21.41
N VAL A 17 -15.46 15.26 22.50
CA VAL A 17 -14.63 14.09 22.71
C VAL A 17 -14.95 12.99 21.72
N ALA A 18 -16.18 12.85 21.41
CA ALA A 18 -16.56 11.81 20.48
C ALA A 18 -15.95 12.02 19.11
N LEU A 19 -15.80 13.25 18.70
CA LEU A 19 -15.21 13.51 17.43
C LEU A 19 -13.76 13.10 17.37
N ALA A 20 -13.07 13.31 18.40
CA ALA A 20 -11.67 12.94 18.44
C ALA A 20 -11.50 11.44 18.23
N LEU A 21 -12.36 10.66 18.82
CA LEU A 21 -12.26 9.24 18.68
C LEU A 21 -12.50 8.82 17.26
N PHE A 22 -13.44 9.45 16.63
CA PHE A 22 -13.74 9.09 15.29
C PHE A 22 -12.55 9.31 14.37
N MET A 23 -11.82 10.36 14.56
CA MET A 23 -10.69 10.61 13.71
C MET A 23 -9.63 9.55 13.85
N ALA A 24 -9.45 9.06 15.03
CA ALA A 24 -8.42 8.06 15.24
C ALA A 24 -8.71 6.77 14.50
N ALA A 25 -9.93 6.53 14.14
CA ALA A 25 -10.27 5.28 13.49
C ALA A 25 -9.84 5.22 12.04
N SER A 26 -9.40 6.32 11.47
CA SER A 26 -9.07 6.32 10.06
C SER A 26 -7.60 6.08 9.79
N THR A 27 -6.93 5.37 10.63
CA THR A 27 -5.52 5.12 10.42
C THR A 27 -5.31 4.17 9.26
N PRO A 28 -4.19 4.25 8.61
CA PRO A 28 -3.89 3.39 7.48
C PRO A 28 -3.30 2.05 7.90
N ALA A 29 -3.76 1.52 8.97
CA ALA A 29 -3.21 0.28 9.47
C ALA A 29 -3.42 -0.89 8.53
N GLU A 30 -4.32 -0.76 7.58
CA GLU A 30 -4.60 -1.85 6.68
C GLU A 30 -3.58 -2.00 5.58
N ALA A 31 -2.67 -1.07 5.41
CA ALA A 31 -1.68 -1.21 4.37
C ALA A 31 -0.85 -2.46 4.63
N GLY A 32 -0.73 -3.32 3.64
CA GLY A 32 -0.02 -4.58 3.79
C GLY A 32 1.47 -4.46 3.64
N CYS A 33 2.00 -3.29 3.32
CA CYS A 33 3.42 -3.10 3.09
C CYS A 33 3.83 -1.71 3.55
N SER A 34 4.87 -1.63 4.36
CA SER A 34 5.37 -0.35 4.83
C SER A 34 6.31 0.30 3.83
N LYS A 35 6.60 -0.38 2.73
CA LYS A 35 7.57 0.09 1.75
C LYS A 35 6.89 0.36 0.44
N ARG A 36 7.55 1.18 -0.40
CA ARG A 36 7.04 1.44 -1.72
C ARG A 36 7.20 0.18 -2.56
N VAL A 37 6.15 -0.18 -3.29
CA VAL A 37 6.16 -1.35 -4.14
C VAL A 37 5.92 -0.93 -5.59
N VAL A 38 6.77 -1.43 -6.49
CA VAL A 38 6.64 -1.16 -7.92
C VAL A 38 6.61 -2.50 -8.62
N LEU A 39 5.64 -2.69 -9.49
CA LEU A 39 5.50 -3.92 -10.27
C LEU A 39 5.71 -3.62 -11.75
N TYR A 40 6.72 -4.25 -12.33
CA TYR A 40 6.93 -4.24 -13.77
C TYR A 40 6.20 -5.45 -14.33
N ASP A 41 5.18 -5.22 -15.14
CA ASP A 41 4.38 -6.32 -15.65
C ASP A 41 3.88 -6.05 -17.08
N ALA A 42 3.21 -7.05 -17.65
CA ALA A 42 2.57 -6.95 -18.93
C ALA A 42 1.19 -7.55 -18.83
N SER A 43 0.22 -6.96 -19.52
CA SER A 43 -1.16 -7.39 -19.41
C SER A 43 -1.36 -8.84 -19.90
N TRP A 44 -0.55 -9.30 -20.85
CA TRP A 44 -0.68 -10.63 -21.41
C TRP A 44 0.00 -11.72 -20.59
N CYS A 45 0.75 -11.35 -19.58
CA CYS A 45 1.64 -12.27 -18.87
C CYS A 45 0.89 -13.00 -17.75
N PRO A 46 0.79 -14.34 -17.80
CA PRO A 46 0.07 -15.09 -16.75
C PRO A 46 0.71 -14.98 -15.38
N TYR A 47 2.04 -15.02 -15.31
CA TYR A 47 2.72 -14.89 -14.03
C TYR A 47 2.58 -13.49 -13.45
N CYS A 48 2.51 -12.49 -14.32
CA CYS A 48 2.24 -11.13 -13.85
C CYS A 48 0.87 -11.05 -13.19
N ARG A 49 -0.11 -11.75 -13.75
CA ARG A 49 -1.45 -11.80 -13.16
C ARG A 49 -1.39 -12.42 -11.77
N GLN A 50 -0.57 -13.46 -11.60
CA GLN A 50 -0.42 -14.08 -10.30
C GLN A 50 0.17 -13.10 -9.28
N VAL A 51 1.16 -12.32 -9.68
CA VAL A 51 1.75 -11.34 -8.77
C VAL A 51 0.74 -10.26 -8.42
N ARG A 52 -0.04 -9.80 -9.40
CA ARG A 52 -1.07 -8.82 -9.09
C ARG A 52 -2.08 -9.35 -8.08
N ALA A 53 -2.43 -10.63 -8.19
CA ALA A 53 -3.34 -11.26 -7.24
C ALA A 53 -2.72 -11.35 -5.85
N ILE A 54 -1.44 -11.67 -5.79
CA ILE A 54 -0.71 -11.71 -4.52
C ILE A 54 -0.74 -10.33 -3.84
N LEU A 55 -0.45 -9.29 -4.59
CA LEU A 55 -0.44 -7.95 -4.02
C LEU A 55 -1.82 -7.56 -3.53
N ALA A 56 -2.85 -7.87 -4.31
CA ALA A 56 -4.21 -7.53 -3.94
C ALA A 56 -4.67 -8.25 -2.68
N ARG A 57 -4.41 -9.56 -2.57
CA ARG A 57 -4.92 -10.29 -1.40
C ARG A 57 -4.14 -9.99 -0.12
N ASN A 58 -2.98 -9.37 -0.26
CA ASN A 58 -2.19 -8.95 0.91
C ASN A 58 -2.36 -7.47 1.20
N ASN A 59 -3.31 -6.81 0.53
CA ASN A 59 -3.58 -5.38 0.72
C ASN A 59 -2.36 -4.51 0.46
N ILE A 60 -1.55 -4.89 -0.52
CA ILE A 60 -0.34 -4.15 -0.86
C ILE A 60 -0.65 -3.23 -2.02
N LEU A 61 -0.52 -1.94 -1.79
CA LEU A 61 -0.65 -0.95 -2.84
C LEU A 61 0.65 -0.88 -3.61
N TYR A 62 0.56 -0.67 -4.90
CA TYR A 62 1.77 -0.66 -5.73
C TYR A 62 1.60 0.26 -6.93
N THR A 63 2.72 0.67 -7.49
CA THR A 63 2.75 1.42 -8.74
C THR A 63 3.04 0.43 -9.85
N ARG A 64 2.23 0.46 -10.89
CA ARG A 64 2.43 -0.44 -12.01
C ARG A 64 3.27 0.25 -13.09
N ARG A 65 4.27 -0.47 -13.61
CA ARG A 65 5.06 -0.01 -14.73
C ARG A 65 4.83 -0.99 -15.88
N ASP A 66 4.26 -0.50 -16.96
CA ASP A 66 3.87 -1.36 -18.08
C ASP A 66 5.07 -1.68 -18.97
N ALA A 67 5.53 -2.92 -18.89
CA ALA A 67 6.71 -3.36 -19.60
C ALA A 67 6.48 -3.55 -21.10
N THR A 68 5.29 -3.29 -21.60
CA THR A 68 5.04 -3.34 -23.03
C THR A 68 5.32 -1.99 -23.70
N THR A 69 5.59 -0.95 -22.93
CA THR A 69 5.88 0.36 -23.50
C THR A 69 7.38 0.55 -23.70
N PRO A 70 7.77 1.26 -24.76
CA PRO A 70 9.20 1.49 -25.01
C PRO A 70 9.93 2.19 -23.88
N THR A 71 9.29 3.15 -23.25
CA THR A 71 9.91 3.89 -22.17
C THR A 71 10.25 2.98 -20.99
N VAL A 72 9.30 2.11 -20.60
CA VAL A 72 9.53 1.20 -19.49
C VAL A 72 10.54 0.13 -19.86
N GLN A 73 10.51 -0.33 -21.11
CA GLN A 73 11.51 -1.29 -21.57
C GLN A 73 12.93 -0.72 -21.49
N ALA A 74 13.09 0.53 -21.87
CA ALA A 74 14.41 1.19 -21.76
C ALA A 74 14.82 1.29 -20.30
N GLU A 75 13.90 1.65 -19.43
CA GLU A 75 14.16 1.73 -18.01
C GLU A 75 14.58 0.37 -17.45
N MET A 76 13.89 -0.69 -17.83
CA MET A 76 14.19 -2.02 -17.35
C MET A 76 15.56 -2.49 -17.84
N LYS A 77 15.89 -2.22 -19.09
CA LYS A 77 17.20 -2.60 -19.61
C LYS A 77 18.30 -1.89 -18.86
N ALA A 78 18.10 -0.62 -18.55
CA ALA A 78 19.10 0.16 -17.82
C ALA A 78 19.25 -0.34 -16.38
N ARG A 79 18.15 -0.71 -15.75
CA ARG A 79 18.19 -1.09 -14.33
C ARG A 79 18.49 -2.56 -14.13
N PHE A 80 17.98 -3.43 -14.98
CA PHE A 80 18.02 -4.87 -14.77
C PHE A 80 18.74 -5.64 -15.87
N GLY A 81 19.07 -4.98 -16.96
CA GLY A 81 19.74 -5.63 -18.07
C GLY A 81 18.83 -6.31 -19.07
N ASN A 82 17.56 -6.45 -18.78
CA ASN A 82 16.59 -7.04 -19.71
C ASN A 82 15.18 -6.64 -19.29
N THR A 83 14.19 -7.12 -20.05
CA THR A 83 12.80 -6.73 -19.83
C THR A 83 11.92 -7.88 -19.34
N SER A 84 12.49 -8.83 -18.64
CA SER A 84 11.71 -9.97 -18.12
C SER A 84 10.70 -9.51 -17.08
N VAL A 85 9.52 -10.10 -17.14
CA VAL A 85 8.42 -9.82 -16.22
C VAL A 85 7.86 -11.11 -15.66
N PRO A 86 7.25 -11.10 -14.48
CA PRO A 86 7.06 -9.96 -13.58
C PRO A 86 8.31 -9.68 -12.75
N ARG A 87 8.48 -8.43 -12.41
CA ARG A 87 9.52 -8.01 -11.47
C ARG A 87 8.91 -7.06 -10.47
N THR A 88 9.17 -7.28 -9.21
CA THR A 88 8.61 -6.44 -8.15
C THR A 88 9.76 -5.83 -7.36
N LEU A 89 9.71 -4.52 -7.16
CA LEU A 89 10.64 -3.85 -6.27
C LEU A 89 9.90 -3.53 -4.98
N VAL A 90 10.42 -4.00 -3.86
CA VAL A 90 9.84 -3.70 -2.55
C VAL A 90 10.88 -2.92 -1.79
N GLY A 91 10.65 -1.63 -1.63
CA GLY A 91 11.63 -0.77 -0.99
C GLY A 91 12.97 -0.81 -1.72
N GLY A 92 12.93 -0.97 -3.05
CA GLY A 92 14.14 -1.03 -3.84
C GLY A 92 14.78 -2.40 -3.97
N VAL A 93 14.26 -3.40 -3.26
CA VAL A 93 14.80 -4.76 -3.34
C VAL A 93 14.03 -5.55 -4.40
N LEU A 94 14.75 -6.18 -5.30
CA LEU A 94 14.15 -6.85 -6.45
C LEU A 94 13.66 -8.25 -6.10
N VAL A 95 12.42 -8.54 -6.47
CA VAL A 95 11.84 -9.87 -6.37
C VAL A 95 11.48 -10.30 -7.79
N ASN A 96 12.12 -11.36 -8.27
CA ASN A 96 11.85 -11.87 -9.60
C ASN A 96 10.77 -12.93 -9.56
N GLY A 97 9.87 -12.87 -10.54
CA GLY A 97 8.85 -13.89 -10.70
C GLY A 97 7.79 -13.87 -9.60
N VAL A 98 7.20 -15.04 -9.39
CA VAL A 98 6.09 -15.20 -8.45
C VAL A 98 6.67 -15.69 -7.12
N ASN A 99 6.74 -14.81 -6.14
CA ASN A 99 7.33 -15.16 -4.85
C ASN A 99 6.65 -14.41 -3.72
N GLU A 100 5.50 -14.91 -3.33
CA GLU A 100 4.68 -14.25 -2.31
C GLU A 100 5.41 -14.15 -0.96
N ALA A 101 6.11 -15.20 -0.59
CA ALA A 101 6.79 -15.21 0.71
C ALA A 101 7.84 -14.11 0.79
N GLN A 102 8.60 -13.92 -0.29
CA GLN A 102 9.63 -12.90 -0.32
C GLN A 102 9.03 -11.49 -0.29
N ILE A 103 7.97 -11.29 -1.04
CA ILE A 103 7.29 -9.99 -1.06
C ILE A 103 6.81 -9.65 0.35
N LYS A 104 6.15 -10.61 1.01
CA LYS A 104 5.62 -10.37 2.35
C LYS A 104 6.74 -10.13 3.35
N LYS A 105 7.82 -10.87 3.24
CA LYS A 105 8.95 -10.71 4.14
C LYS A 105 9.54 -9.31 4.02
N LEU A 106 9.73 -8.84 2.80
CA LEU A 106 10.28 -7.51 2.57
C LEU A 106 9.34 -6.41 3.05
N CYS A 107 8.06 -6.64 2.93
CA CYS A 107 7.07 -5.64 3.38
C CYS A 107 7.03 -5.50 4.90
N ARG A 108 7.45 -6.53 5.61
CA ARG A 108 7.43 -6.49 7.07
C ARG A 108 8.72 -5.97 7.68
N SER A 109 9.79 -5.94 6.93
CA SER A 109 11.11 -5.61 7.50
C SER A 109 11.41 -4.09 7.59
#